data_c05d4afa87e8db3d1a0fd61f0f352258
#
_entry.id   c05d4afa87e8db3d1a0fd61f0f352258
#
_cell.length_a   1.000
_cell.length_b   1.000
_cell.length_c   1.000
_cell.angle_alpha   90.00
_cell.angle_beta   90.00
_cell.angle_gamma   90.00
#
_symmetry.space_group_name_H-M   'P 1'
#
loop_
_entity.id
_entity.type
_entity.pdbx_description
1 polymer ?
#
loop_
_entity_poly.entity_id
_entity_poly.type
_entity_poly.pdbx_seq_one_letter_code
_entity_poly.pdbx_strand_id
1 'polypeptide(L)'
;AASEAPVNKDAVWGEGAEKHYFFEGAYQEIDTPAEPPSGGADLVIGIDAGGTFTDAVAVSLRERRTLAAGKAPTTSYNLSVGIKNALLKLPEEMLRSASRLAISTTLATNAIVEGKGSRTGLVLIGYDPDAGARVKTGAGDMKVRIPGLHDILGIEIEPLDEDTLKREASKMIARGMEAFAVSSYLGIRNPAHEIRAGRLLRDRFKIPVALGHELTDDLDSVRRAHTVLLNARLLPVI
;
A
#
# COMPACT_ATOMS: atom_id res chain seq x y z
N ALA A 1 -21.99 21.30 13.18
CA ALA A 1 -20.75 22.03 13.32
C ALA A 1 -19.84 21.17 14.19
N ALA A 2 -18.93 20.43 13.59
CA ALA A 2 -17.88 19.71 14.29
C ALA A 2 -16.79 20.74 14.62
N SER A 3 -16.49 20.95 15.90
CA SER A 3 -15.40 21.80 16.34
C SER A 3 -14.09 21.05 16.09
N GLU A 4 -13.25 21.61 15.22
CA GLU A 4 -11.87 21.18 15.08
C GLU A 4 -11.13 21.40 16.40
N ALA A 5 -10.60 20.33 16.97
CA ALA A 5 -9.73 20.42 18.14
C ALA A 5 -8.42 21.14 17.73
N PRO A 6 -7.88 22.07 18.53
CA PRO A 6 -6.70 22.79 18.19
C PRO A 6 -5.49 21.86 18.13
N VAL A 7 -4.80 21.84 16.98
CA VAL A 7 -3.48 21.21 16.85
C VAL A 7 -2.51 22.04 17.69
N ASN A 8 -1.97 21.47 18.74
CA ASN A 8 -0.93 22.09 19.53
C ASN A 8 0.36 22.19 18.69
N LYS A 9 0.66 23.39 18.19
CA LYS A 9 1.83 23.68 17.35
C LYS A 9 3.14 23.85 18.15
N ASP A 10 3.06 23.81 19.47
CA ASP A 10 4.18 24.12 20.37
C ASP A 10 4.83 22.88 21.01
N ALA A 11 4.64 21.69 20.42
CA ALA A 11 5.41 20.51 20.84
C ALA A 11 6.86 20.65 20.35
N VAL A 12 7.65 21.50 21.03
CA VAL A 12 9.10 21.57 20.87
C VAL A 12 9.68 20.32 21.55
N TRP A 13 10.24 19.43 20.76
CA TRP A 13 10.94 18.25 21.24
C TRP A 13 12.23 18.69 21.92
N GLY A 14 12.20 18.85 23.24
CA GLY A 14 13.40 19.13 24.04
C GLY A 14 14.26 17.89 24.16
N GLU A 15 15.59 18.06 24.08
CA GLU A 15 16.57 17.02 24.38
C GLU A 15 16.32 16.48 25.79
N GLY A 16 16.03 15.17 25.91
CA GLY A 16 16.10 14.43 27.17
C GLY A 16 14.78 13.96 27.79
N ALA A 17 13.60 14.30 27.26
CA ALA A 17 12.35 13.70 27.71
C ALA A 17 11.62 13.05 26.52
N GLU A 18 11.70 11.73 26.41
CA GLU A 18 10.87 11.00 25.45
C GLU A 18 9.43 11.04 25.93
N LYS A 19 8.64 11.97 25.43
CA LYS A 19 7.20 12.03 25.67
C LYS A 19 6.50 11.10 24.68
N HIS A 20 5.75 10.16 25.21
CA HIS A 20 4.96 9.23 24.40
C HIS A 20 3.51 9.68 24.39
N TYR A 21 2.97 9.94 23.21
CA TYR A 21 1.58 10.35 23.02
C TYR A 21 0.79 9.26 22.31
N PHE A 22 -0.40 8.98 22.81
CA PHE A 22 -1.34 8.08 22.15
C PHE A 22 -2.65 8.82 21.84
N PHE A 23 -3.22 8.56 20.66
CA PHE A 23 -4.44 9.20 20.23
C PHE A 23 -5.66 8.38 20.67
N GLU A 24 -6.43 8.90 21.60
CA GLU A 24 -7.72 8.32 22.03
C GLU A 24 -8.74 9.45 22.13
N GLY A 25 -9.16 10.01 20.96
CA GLY A 25 -10.01 11.20 20.95
C GLY A 25 -9.41 12.44 21.62
N ALA A 26 -8.36 12.23 22.41
CA ALA A 26 -7.46 13.22 23.00
C ALA A 26 -6.09 12.55 23.18
N TYR A 27 -5.02 13.28 22.95
CA TYR A 27 -3.67 12.79 23.19
C TYR A 27 -3.47 12.59 24.69
N GLN A 28 -3.16 11.36 25.12
CA GLN A 28 -2.75 11.06 26.50
C GLN A 28 -1.24 10.82 26.52
N GLU A 29 -0.55 11.48 27.44
CA GLU A 29 0.85 11.25 27.72
C GLU A 29 1.00 10.00 28.59
N ILE A 30 1.85 9.06 28.19
CA ILE A 30 2.12 7.84 28.94
C ILE A 30 3.51 7.98 29.56
N ASP A 31 3.54 8.46 30.79
CA ASP A 31 4.79 8.72 31.53
C ASP A 31 5.43 7.46 32.09
N THR A 32 4.65 6.42 32.37
CA THR A 32 5.13 5.17 32.97
C THR A 32 4.41 3.97 32.34
N PRO A 33 5.14 2.94 31.86
CA PRO A 33 4.51 1.71 31.39
C PRO A 33 3.73 1.03 32.52
N ALA A 34 2.48 0.65 32.22
CA ALA A 34 1.69 -0.13 33.17
C ALA A 34 2.19 -1.58 33.23
N GLU A 35 1.90 -2.27 34.35
CA GLU A 35 2.20 -3.70 34.46
C GLU A 35 1.43 -4.51 33.38
N PRO A 36 2.06 -5.55 32.79
CA PRO A 36 1.38 -6.39 31.82
C PRO A 36 0.20 -7.12 32.48
N PRO A 37 -0.93 -7.27 31.77
CA PRO A 37 -2.08 -7.98 32.30
C PRO A 37 -1.76 -9.46 32.54
N SER A 38 -2.33 -10.04 33.59
CA SER A 38 -2.14 -11.44 34.02
C SER A 38 -2.82 -12.46 33.09
N GLY A 39 -2.64 -12.32 31.76
CA GLY A 39 -3.20 -13.25 30.77
C GLY A 39 -2.76 -12.82 29.37
N GLY A 40 -1.83 -13.58 28.77
CA GLY A 40 -1.22 -13.26 27.49
C GLY A 40 -2.17 -13.12 26.28
N ALA A 41 -3.43 -13.59 26.40
CA ALA A 41 -4.41 -13.51 25.31
C ALA A 41 -5.00 -12.10 25.10
N ASP A 42 -4.76 -11.19 26.03
CA ASP A 42 -5.38 -9.85 26.07
C ASP A 42 -4.45 -8.73 25.58
N LEU A 43 -3.16 -9.02 25.46
CA LEU A 43 -2.15 -8.03 25.05
C LEU A 43 -1.89 -8.07 23.54
N VAL A 44 -2.01 -6.91 22.92
CA VAL A 44 -1.75 -6.71 21.48
C VAL A 44 -0.67 -5.64 21.30
N ILE A 45 0.26 -5.89 20.39
CA ILE A 45 1.21 -4.88 19.95
C ILE A 45 0.68 -4.27 18.66
N GLY A 46 0.55 -2.95 18.60
CA GLY A 46 0.26 -2.17 17.42
C GLY A 46 1.54 -1.47 16.93
N ILE A 47 1.75 -1.45 15.63
CA ILE A 47 2.84 -0.71 14.97
C ILE A 47 2.25 0.17 13.89
N ASP A 48 2.63 1.44 13.87
CA ASP A 48 2.37 2.34 12.75
C ASP A 48 3.70 2.82 12.16
N ALA A 49 4.02 2.33 10.96
CA ALA A 49 5.22 2.73 10.24
C ALA A 49 4.88 3.92 9.32
N GLY A 50 5.12 5.13 9.84
CA GLY A 50 4.96 6.38 9.08
C GLY A 50 6.20 6.73 8.24
N GLY A 51 6.11 7.82 7.48
CA GLY A 51 7.23 8.27 6.62
C GLY A 51 8.45 8.80 7.40
N THR A 52 8.24 9.37 8.59
CA THR A 52 9.29 10.00 9.41
C THR A 52 9.56 9.21 10.69
N PHE A 53 8.52 8.73 11.34
CA PHE A 53 8.61 7.97 12.58
C PHE A 53 7.78 6.69 12.49
N THR A 54 8.24 5.69 13.21
CA THR A 54 7.53 4.44 13.47
C THR A 54 7.14 4.41 14.94
N ASP A 55 5.85 4.24 15.19
CA ASP A 55 5.28 4.16 16.53
C ASP A 55 4.96 2.69 16.86
N ALA A 56 5.20 2.28 18.10
CA ALA A 56 4.82 0.96 18.61
C ALA A 56 4.05 1.15 19.93
N VAL A 57 2.97 0.41 20.11
CA VAL A 57 2.14 0.47 21.32
C VAL A 57 1.80 -0.92 21.83
N ALA A 58 1.78 -1.08 23.14
CA ALA A 58 1.24 -2.25 23.81
C ALA A 58 -0.13 -1.91 24.37
N VAL A 59 -1.18 -2.65 23.98
CA VAL A 59 -2.57 -2.36 24.32
C VAL A 59 -3.20 -3.56 25.01
N SER A 60 -3.87 -3.34 26.15
CA SER A 60 -4.79 -4.30 26.73
C SER A 60 -6.18 -4.15 26.08
N LEU A 61 -6.63 -5.20 25.41
CA LEU A 61 -7.96 -5.20 24.80
C LEU A 61 -9.06 -5.27 25.85
N ARG A 62 -8.80 -5.95 26.97
CA ARG A 62 -9.73 -6.09 28.08
C ARG A 62 -9.95 -4.76 28.79
N GLU A 63 -8.86 -4.06 29.11
CA GLU A 63 -8.93 -2.79 29.83
C GLU A 63 -9.13 -1.60 28.88
N ARG A 64 -9.05 -1.85 27.56
CA ARG A 64 -9.17 -0.83 26.51
C ARG A 64 -8.23 0.37 26.72
N ARG A 65 -7.00 0.09 27.15
CA ARG A 65 -6.00 1.13 27.37
C ARG A 65 -4.62 0.76 26.83
N THR A 66 -3.85 1.77 26.54
CA THR A 66 -2.44 1.63 26.21
C THR A 66 -1.63 1.43 27.49
N LEU A 67 -0.78 0.40 27.47
CA LEU A 67 0.07 0.04 28.61
C LEU A 67 1.48 0.60 28.46
N ALA A 68 1.98 0.68 27.22
CA ALA A 68 3.27 1.25 26.89
C ALA A 68 3.28 1.75 25.44
N ALA A 69 4.12 2.74 25.15
CA ALA A 69 4.34 3.24 23.81
C ALA A 69 5.85 3.46 23.56
N GLY A 70 6.27 3.29 22.32
CA GLY A 70 7.62 3.53 21.88
C GLY A 70 7.63 4.16 20.49
N LYS A 71 8.58 5.05 20.26
CA LYS A 71 8.74 5.76 19.00
C LYS A 71 10.20 5.70 18.53
N ALA A 72 10.41 5.48 17.24
CA ALA A 72 11.72 5.50 16.62
C ALA A 72 11.68 6.18 15.24
N PRO A 73 12.77 6.77 14.76
CA PRO A 73 12.84 7.23 13.38
C PRO A 73 12.59 6.09 12.39
N THR A 74 11.80 6.35 11.36
CA THR A 74 11.61 5.40 10.25
C THR A 74 12.88 5.36 9.40
N THR A 75 13.34 4.16 9.07
CA THR A 75 14.47 3.94 8.17
C THR A 75 13.97 3.61 6.78
N SER A 76 14.06 4.58 5.86
CA SER A 76 13.51 4.46 4.50
C SER A 76 14.17 3.37 3.65
N TYR A 77 15.44 3.04 3.92
CA TYR A 77 16.19 1.99 3.22
C TYR A 77 15.85 0.57 3.72
N ASN A 78 15.31 0.45 4.94
CA ASN A 78 14.89 -0.82 5.53
C ASN A 78 13.94 -0.58 6.71
N LEU A 79 12.65 -0.71 6.46
CA LEU A 79 11.60 -0.46 7.46
C LEU A 79 11.71 -1.37 8.69
N SER A 80 12.23 -2.59 8.53
CA SER A 80 12.39 -3.52 9.65
C SER A 80 13.29 -2.96 10.74
N VAL A 81 14.26 -2.10 10.41
CA VAL A 81 15.14 -1.45 11.40
C VAL A 81 14.35 -0.46 12.24
N GLY A 82 13.57 0.42 11.63
CA GLY A 82 12.70 1.37 12.34
C GLY A 82 11.67 0.67 13.22
N ILE A 83 11.01 -0.36 12.68
CA ILE A 83 10.06 -1.19 13.42
C ILE A 83 10.72 -1.84 14.63
N LYS A 84 11.89 -2.48 14.44
CA LYS A 84 12.65 -3.09 15.53
C LYS A 84 13.00 -2.07 16.61
N ASN A 85 13.49 -0.90 16.20
CA ASN A 85 13.88 0.15 17.13
C ASN A 85 12.68 0.70 17.93
N ALA A 86 11.50 0.83 17.32
CA ALA A 86 10.29 1.20 18.02
C ALA A 86 9.83 0.12 19.01
N LEU A 87 9.86 -1.15 18.60
CA LEU A 87 9.53 -2.28 19.48
C LEU A 87 10.46 -2.39 20.70
N LEU A 88 11.76 -2.15 20.52
CA LEU A 88 12.75 -2.20 21.60
C LEU A 88 12.54 -1.10 22.67
N LYS A 89 11.67 -0.13 22.42
CA LYS A 89 11.27 0.87 23.43
C LYS A 89 10.15 0.37 24.33
N LEU A 90 9.47 -0.72 23.94
CA LEU A 90 8.46 -1.36 24.80
C LEU A 90 9.13 -2.32 25.80
N PRO A 91 8.53 -2.53 27.00
CA PRO A 91 9.02 -3.52 27.94
C PRO A 91 9.08 -4.91 27.31
N GLU A 92 10.21 -5.61 27.52
CA GLU A 92 10.45 -6.93 26.91
C GLU A 92 9.38 -7.95 27.31
N GLU A 93 8.89 -7.89 28.55
CA GLU A 93 7.83 -8.76 29.06
C GLU A 93 6.53 -8.61 28.28
N MET A 94 6.17 -7.37 27.85
CA MET A 94 5.01 -7.12 27.03
C MET A 94 5.18 -7.67 25.61
N LEU A 95 6.39 -7.57 25.05
CA LEU A 95 6.68 -8.16 23.74
C LEU A 95 6.58 -9.68 23.77
N ARG A 96 7.04 -10.32 24.86
CA ARG A 96 7.00 -11.78 25.02
C ARG A 96 5.58 -12.30 25.29
N SER A 97 4.75 -11.53 25.98
CA SER A 97 3.40 -11.91 26.37
C SER A 97 2.32 -11.51 25.38
N ALA A 98 2.65 -10.75 24.34
CA ALA A 98 1.71 -10.33 23.33
C ALA A 98 1.16 -11.52 22.53
N SER A 99 -0.17 -11.58 22.40
CA SER A 99 -0.87 -12.63 21.66
C SER A 99 -1.02 -12.31 20.18
N ARG A 100 -0.93 -11.03 19.81
CA ARG A 100 -1.14 -10.52 18.44
C ARG A 100 -0.21 -9.36 18.16
N LEU A 101 0.13 -9.23 16.88
CA LEU A 101 0.82 -8.08 16.31
C LEU A 101 -0.04 -7.52 15.17
N ALA A 102 -0.34 -6.22 15.23
CA ALA A 102 -1.00 -5.47 14.16
C ALA A 102 -0.01 -4.45 13.60
N ILE A 103 0.15 -4.41 12.28
CA ILE A 103 1.02 -3.45 11.61
C ILE A 103 0.18 -2.62 10.65
N SER A 104 0.29 -1.30 10.78
CA SER A 104 -0.21 -0.31 9.85
C SER A 104 0.96 0.42 9.19
N THR A 105 0.74 0.93 7.98
CA THR A 105 1.72 1.78 7.32
C THR A 105 1.03 2.86 6.50
N THR A 106 1.51 4.09 6.61
CA THR A 106 1.07 5.21 5.77
C THR A 106 2.03 5.46 4.59
N LEU A 107 3.02 4.59 4.39
CA LEU A 107 4.04 4.76 3.35
C LEU A 107 3.46 4.82 1.95
N ALA A 108 2.47 3.99 1.65
CA ALA A 108 1.77 4.00 0.37
C ALA A 108 1.08 5.34 0.12
N THR A 109 0.34 5.85 1.11
CA THR A 109 -0.34 7.15 1.03
C THR A 109 0.68 8.28 0.87
N ASN A 110 1.75 8.27 1.65
CA ASN A 110 2.81 9.27 1.57
C ASN A 110 3.51 9.23 0.20
N ALA A 111 3.83 8.04 -0.32
CA ALA A 111 4.43 7.90 -1.64
C ALA A 111 3.53 8.47 -2.75
N ILE A 112 2.20 8.26 -2.67
CA ILE A 112 1.25 8.83 -3.62
C ILE A 112 1.21 10.36 -3.51
N VAL A 113 1.07 10.89 -2.29
CA VAL A 113 0.96 12.35 -2.05
C VAL A 113 2.24 13.08 -2.46
N GLU A 114 3.40 12.48 -2.18
CA GLU A 114 4.72 13.05 -2.52
C GLU A 114 5.13 12.77 -3.97
N GLY A 115 4.32 12.04 -4.74
CA GLY A 115 4.63 11.70 -6.13
C GLY A 115 5.83 10.74 -6.29
N LYS A 116 6.18 9.99 -5.25
CA LYS A 116 7.34 9.08 -5.19
C LYS A 116 7.05 7.66 -5.69
N GLY A 117 6.04 7.45 -6.50
CA GLY A 117 5.78 6.13 -7.09
C GLY A 117 6.72 5.81 -8.24
N SER A 118 6.92 4.51 -8.51
CA SER A 118 7.71 4.02 -9.62
C SER A 118 7.09 4.39 -10.97
N ARG A 119 7.93 4.53 -12.00
CA ARG A 119 7.47 4.69 -13.38
C ARG A 119 6.79 3.42 -13.86
N THR A 120 5.53 3.52 -14.23
CA THR A 120 4.69 2.34 -14.47
C THR A 120 4.17 2.30 -15.89
N GLY A 121 4.26 1.12 -16.53
CA GLY A 121 3.64 0.82 -17.81
C GLY A 121 2.21 0.31 -17.60
N LEU A 122 1.20 1.07 -18.06
CA LEU A 122 -0.19 0.67 -18.01
C LEU A 122 -0.60 -0.03 -19.30
N VAL A 123 -1.01 -1.28 -19.16
CA VAL A 123 -1.52 -2.14 -20.23
C VAL A 123 -3.04 -2.21 -20.13
N LEU A 124 -3.74 -1.70 -21.13
CA LEU A 124 -5.18 -1.70 -21.28
C LEU A 124 -5.59 -2.73 -22.35
N ILE A 125 -6.20 -3.84 -21.93
CA ILE A 125 -6.62 -4.93 -22.83
C ILE A 125 -8.09 -4.75 -23.18
N GLY A 126 -8.43 -4.71 -24.47
CA GLY A 126 -9.80 -4.61 -24.95
C GLY A 126 -10.50 -3.26 -24.71
N TYR A 127 -9.75 -2.25 -24.31
CA TYR A 127 -10.31 -0.89 -24.19
C TYR A 127 -10.47 -0.26 -25.58
N ASP A 128 -11.67 0.28 -25.86
CA ASP A 128 -11.85 1.14 -27.01
C ASP A 128 -11.05 2.45 -26.88
N PRO A 129 -10.88 3.22 -27.98
CA PRO A 129 -10.13 4.48 -27.94
C PRO A 129 -10.64 5.48 -26.89
N ASP A 130 -11.97 5.63 -26.74
CA ASP A 130 -12.56 6.64 -25.86
C ASP A 130 -12.41 6.24 -24.38
N ALA A 131 -12.70 4.98 -24.04
CA ALA A 131 -12.46 4.46 -22.70
C ALA A 131 -10.98 4.52 -22.33
N GLY A 132 -10.10 4.15 -23.25
CA GLY A 132 -8.65 4.25 -23.04
C GLY A 132 -8.16 5.70 -22.88
N ALA A 133 -8.76 6.68 -23.56
CA ALA A 133 -8.43 8.09 -23.42
C ALA A 133 -8.82 8.66 -22.04
N ARG A 134 -9.91 8.18 -21.45
CA ARG A 134 -10.36 8.60 -20.10
C ARG A 134 -9.42 8.14 -18.99
N VAL A 135 -8.65 7.08 -19.20
CA VAL A 135 -7.66 6.64 -18.21
C VAL A 135 -6.48 7.59 -18.22
N LYS A 136 -6.33 8.38 -17.14
CA LYS A 136 -5.20 9.31 -16.97
C LYS A 136 -3.98 8.58 -16.39
N THR A 137 -2.80 8.97 -16.84
CA THR A 137 -1.52 8.50 -16.31
C THR A 137 -0.74 9.67 -15.72
N GLY A 138 0.19 9.41 -14.81
CA GLY A 138 1.05 10.44 -14.25
C GLY A 138 2.24 10.78 -15.15
N ALA A 139 2.97 11.80 -14.75
CA ALA A 139 4.22 12.17 -15.41
C ALA A 139 5.23 11.01 -15.33
N GLY A 140 5.73 10.58 -16.47
CA GLY A 140 6.70 9.49 -16.56
C GLY A 140 6.12 8.10 -16.75
N ASP A 141 4.81 7.89 -16.60
CA ASP A 141 4.17 6.63 -16.95
C ASP A 141 3.97 6.50 -18.46
N MET A 142 3.80 5.26 -18.89
CA MET A 142 3.40 4.93 -20.24
C MET A 142 2.09 4.16 -20.26
N LYS A 143 1.30 4.34 -21.31
CA LYS A 143 0.03 3.64 -21.51
C LYS A 143 -0.02 3.04 -22.91
N VAL A 144 -0.48 1.79 -23.00
CA VAL A 144 -0.71 1.10 -24.27
C VAL A 144 -2.04 0.36 -24.25
N ARG A 145 -2.71 0.30 -25.40
CA ARG A 145 -3.86 -0.56 -25.61
C ARG A 145 -3.44 -1.83 -26.36
N ILE A 146 -3.91 -2.98 -25.88
CA ILE A 146 -3.63 -4.29 -26.44
C ILE A 146 -4.95 -4.91 -26.92
N PRO A 147 -5.02 -5.47 -28.12
CA PRO A 147 -6.16 -6.25 -28.59
C PRO A 147 -6.45 -7.44 -27.67
N GLY A 148 -7.73 -7.76 -27.53
CA GLY A 148 -8.22 -8.85 -26.68
C GLY A 148 -9.53 -8.41 -25.99
N LEU A 149 -10.63 -9.13 -26.16
CA LEU A 149 -11.93 -8.70 -25.68
C LEU A 149 -12.77 -9.88 -25.17
N HIS A 150 -13.41 -9.66 -24.02
CA HIS A 150 -14.53 -10.48 -23.55
C HIS A 150 -15.83 -9.67 -23.67
N ASP A 151 -16.94 -10.35 -23.88
CA ASP A 151 -18.27 -9.74 -23.83
C ASP A 151 -18.73 -9.51 -22.38
N ILE A 152 -19.95 -8.97 -22.24
CA ILE A 152 -20.56 -8.68 -20.94
C ILE A 152 -20.82 -9.97 -20.11
N LEU A 153 -20.89 -11.12 -20.75
CA LEU A 153 -21.07 -12.43 -20.11
C LEU A 153 -19.73 -13.08 -19.76
N GLY A 154 -18.59 -12.48 -20.15
CA GLY A 154 -17.26 -13.02 -19.96
C GLY A 154 -16.82 -14.02 -21.01
N ILE A 155 -17.51 -14.11 -22.15
CA ILE A 155 -17.12 -14.96 -23.28
C ILE A 155 -16.03 -14.25 -24.08
N GLU A 156 -14.95 -14.94 -24.41
CA GLU A 156 -13.88 -14.39 -25.24
C GLU A 156 -14.39 -14.15 -26.67
N ILE A 157 -14.34 -12.89 -27.11
CA ILE A 157 -14.70 -12.46 -28.48
C ILE A 157 -13.44 -12.31 -29.33
N GLU A 158 -12.39 -11.75 -28.73
CA GLU A 158 -11.08 -11.55 -29.37
C GLU A 158 -9.97 -12.05 -28.44
N PRO A 159 -9.09 -12.94 -28.89
CA PRO A 159 -8.00 -13.44 -28.08
C PRO A 159 -7.00 -12.35 -27.74
N LEU A 160 -6.29 -12.50 -26.62
CA LEU A 160 -5.22 -11.59 -26.25
C LEU A 160 -4.10 -11.59 -27.29
N ASP A 161 -3.77 -10.44 -27.86
CA ASP A 161 -2.61 -10.27 -28.75
C ASP A 161 -1.31 -10.22 -27.93
N GLU A 162 -0.77 -11.40 -27.65
CA GLU A 162 0.47 -11.53 -26.87
C GLU A 162 1.71 -10.95 -27.58
N ASP A 163 1.75 -10.98 -28.89
CA ASP A 163 2.92 -10.49 -29.62
C ASP A 163 2.98 -8.97 -29.60
N THR A 164 1.83 -8.32 -29.74
CA THR A 164 1.73 -6.87 -29.50
C THR A 164 2.05 -6.53 -28.05
N LEU A 165 1.54 -7.31 -27.07
CA LEU A 165 1.86 -7.10 -25.66
C LEU A 165 3.37 -7.19 -25.41
N LYS A 166 4.03 -8.23 -25.87
CA LYS A 166 5.50 -8.43 -25.72
C LYS A 166 6.29 -7.28 -26.34
N ARG A 167 5.92 -6.86 -27.52
CA ARG A 167 6.57 -5.77 -28.26
C ARG A 167 6.45 -4.43 -27.53
N GLU A 168 5.23 -4.07 -27.13
CA GLU A 168 4.97 -2.80 -26.45
C GLU A 168 5.57 -2.78 -25.03
N ALA A 169 5.46 -3.88 -24.30
CA ALA A 169 6.09 -4.00 -22.99
C ALA A 169 7.63 -3.86 -23.07
N SER A 170 8.27 -4.45 -24.10
CA SER A 170 9.71 -4.27 -24.32
C SER A 170 10.10 -2.81 -24.56
N LYS A 171 9.28 -2.05 -25.29
CA LYS A 171 9.49 -0.60 -25.48
C LYS A 171 9.33 0.18 -24.16
N MET A 172 8.38 -0.22 -23.31
CA MET A 172 8.17 0.39 -22.00
C MET A 172 9.37 0.15 -21.07
N ILE A 173 9.88 -1.08 -21.02
CA ILE A 173 11.10 -1.41 -20.27
C ILE A 173 12.30 -0.60 -20.76
N ALA A 174 12.50 -0.52 -22.06
CA ALA A 174 13.59 0.27 -22.67
C ALA A 174 13.51 1.78 -22.32
N ARG A 175 12.32 2.27 -21.95
CA ARG A 175 12.09 3.64 -21.47
C ARG A 175 12.09 3.78 -19.95
N GLY A 176 12.48 2.73 -19.22
CA GLY A 176 12.68 2.74 -17.78
C GLY A 176 11.39 2.58 -16.97
N MET A 177 10.40 1.81 -17.47
CA MET A 177 9.28 1.39 -16.62
C MET A 177 9.75 0.31 -15.65
N GLU A 178 9.40 0.46 -14.38
CA GLU A 178 9.85 -0.36 -13.25
C GLU A 178 8.76 -1.32 -12.75
N ALA A 179 7.51 -1.10 -13.17
CA ALA A 179 6.36 -1.95 -12.86
C ALA A 179 5.37 -1.95 -14.03
N PHE A 180 4.51 -2.96 -14.06
CA PHE A 180 3.35 -2.99 -14.94
C PHE A 180 2.03 -2.98 -14.16
N ALA A 181 1.07 -2.21 -14.67
CA ALA A 181 -0.33 -2.30 -14.31
C ALA A 181 -1.09 -2.90 -15.49
N VAL A 182 -1.89 -3.94 -15.27
CA VAL A 182 -2.69 -4.59 -16.31
C VAL A 182 -4.16 -4.47 -15.96
N SER A 183 -4.96 -3.96 -16.88
CA SER A 183 -6.41 -3.89 -16.74
C SER A 183 -7.06 -4.30 -18.06
N SER A 184 -7.96 -5.28 -18.02
CA SER A 184 -8.79 -5.62 -19.19
C SER A 184 -10.18 -4.99 -19.06
N TYR A 185 -10.76 -4.62 -20.21
CA TYR A 185 -12.14 -4.18 -20.25
C TYR A 185 -13.05 -5.34 -19.83
N LEU A 186 -13.93 -5.10 -18.86
CA LEU A 186 -14.73 -6.16 -18.24
C LEU A 186 -13.93 -7.31 -17.59
N GLY A 187 -12.66 -7.10 -17.24
CA GLY A 187 -11.79 -8.13 -16.64
C GLY A 187 -12.30 -8.77 -15.36
N ILE A 188 -13.28 -8.14 -14.68
CA ILE A 188 -13.97 -8.74 -13.54
C ILE A 188 -14.98 -9.83 -13.95
N ARG A 189 -15.49 -9.79 -15.18
CA ARG A 189 -16.35 -10.85 -15.70
C ARG A 189 -15.55 -12.08 -16.10
N ASN A 190 -14.37 -11.84 -16.68
CA ASN A 190 -13.42 -12.88 -17.01
C ASN A 190 -11.98 -12.33 -16.93
N PRO A 191 -11.19 -12.72 -15.91
CA PRO A 191 -9.83 -12.20 -15.72
C PRO A 191 -8.77 -12.93 -16.59
N ALA A 192 -9.16 -13.87 -17.46
CA ALA A 192 -8.21 -14.69 -18.20
C ALA A 192 -7.15 -13.92 -18.96
N HIS A 193 -7.50 -12.82 -19.62
CA HIS A 193 -6.55 -11.96 -20.32
C HIS A 193 -5.59 -11.24 -19.36
N GLU A 194 -6.07 -10.74 -18.22
CA GLU A 194 -5.20 -10.12 -17.21
C GLU A 194 -4.22 -11.14 -16.62
N ILE A 195 -4.71 -12.33 -16.26
CA ILE A 195 -3.87 -13.43 -15.71
C ILE A 195 -2.79 -13.83 -16.71
N ARG A 196 -3.18 -14.03 -17.98
CA ARG A 196 -2.26 -14.43 -19.03
C ARG A 196 -1.22 -13.36 -19.33
N ALA A 197 -1.64 -12.11 -19.46
CA ALA A 197 -0.75 -10.97 -19.64
C ALA A 197 0.20 -10.80 -18.46
N GLY A 198 -0.32 -10.88 -17.23
CA GLY A 198 0.47 -10.76 -16.01
C GLY A 198 1.55 -11.83 -15.90
N ARG A 199 1.21 -13.09 -16.18
CA ARG A 199 2.20 -14.18 -16.21
C ARG A 199 3.29 -13.91 -17.24
N LEU A 200 2.93 -13.57 -18.48
CA LEU A 200 3.87 -13.27 -19.55
C LEU A 200 4.82 -12.14 -19.17
N LEU A 201 4.29 -11.04 -18.59
CA LEU A 201 5.09 -9.88 -18.19
C LEU A 201 6.04 -10.21 -17.04
N ARG A 202 5.56 -10.91 -15.99
CA ARG A 202 6.38 -11.34 -14.84
C ARG A 202 7.51 -12.28 -15.28
N ASP A 203 7.19 -13.27 -16.14
CA ASP A 203 8.16 -14.25 -16.58
C ASP A 203 9.25 -13.65 -17.45
N ARG A 204 8.89 -12.71 -18.33
CA ARG A 204 9.82 -12.12 -19.30
C ARG A 204 10.68 -11.02 -18.71
N PHE A 205 10.12 -10.13 -17.89
CA PHE A 205 10.81 -8.90 -17.47
C PHE A 205 11.26 -8.91 -16.01
N LYS A 206 10.76 -9.83 -15.20
CA LYS A 206 11.13 -10.00 -13.78
C LYS A 206 10.91 -8.75 -12.94
N ILE A 207 9.89 -7.93 -13.27
CA ILE A 207 9.47 -6.76 -12.52
C ILE A 207 8.06 -6.94 -11.96
N PRO A 208 7.66 -6.14 -10.95
CA PRO A 208 6.33 -6.21 -10.37
C PRO A 208 5.21 -5.97 -11.39
N VAL A 209 4.12 -6.73 -11.27
CA VAL A 209 2.92 -6.59 -12.10
C VAL A 209 1.69 -6.65 -11.21
N ALA A 210 0.88 -5.60 -11.21
CA ALA A 210 -0.44 -5.56 -10.58
C ALA A 210 -1.53 -5.86 -11.62
N LEU A 211 -2.55 -6.61 -11.20
CA LEU A 211 -3.69 -6.98 -12.05
C LEU A 211 -4.98 -6.37 -11.50
N GLY A 212 -5.82 -5.82 -12.38
CA GLY A 212 -7.00 -5.07 -12.00
C GLY A 212 -8.03 -5.90 -11.24
N HIS A 213 -8.25 -7.16 -11.66
CA HIS A 213 -9.21 -8.06 -11.01
C HIS A 213 -8.80 -8.52 -9.61
N GLU A 214 -7.51 -8.40 -9.24
CA GLU A 214 -7.01 -8.76 -7.90
C GLU A 214 -7.28 -7.65 -6.87
N LEU A 215 -7.56 -6.41 -7.33
CA LEU A 215 -7.61 -5.22 -6.46
C LEU A 215 -9.02 -4.72 -6.17
N THR A 216 -9.95 -4.92 -7.08
CA THR A 216 -11.31 -4.39 -6.97
C THR A 216 -12.27 -5.15 -7.88
N ASP A 217 -13.50 -5.31 -7.41
CA ASP A 217 -14.64 -5.89 -8.12
C ASP A 217 -15.52 -4.84 -8.83
N ASP A 218 -15.09 -3.58 -8.89
CA ASP A 218 -15.79 -2.49 -9.56
C ASP A 218 -15.91 -2.77 -11.07
N LEU A 219 -17.14 -2.70 -11.59
CA LEU A 219 -17.42 -2.85 -13.02
C LEU A 219 -16.91 -1.68 -13.87
N ASP A 220 -16.68 -0.50 -13.27
CA ASP A 220 -16.10 0.63 -13.98
C ASP A 220 -14.64 0.34 -14.35
N SER A 221 -14.43 -0.09 -15.59
CA SER A 221 -13.11 -0.45 -16.11
C SER A 221 -12.12 0.72 -16.08
N VAL A 222 -12.57 1.96 -16.26
CA VAL A 222 -11.71 3.16 -16.18
C VAL A 222 -11.22 3.39 -14.76
N ARG A 223 -12.13 3.29 -13.76
CA ARG A 223 -11.77 3.40 -12.34
C ARG A 223 -10.82 2.28 -11.94
N ARG A 224 -11.10 1.05 -12.35
CA ARG A 224 -10.23 -0.11 -12.09
C ARG A 224 -8.83 0.09 -12.69
N ALA A 225 -8.72 0.63 -13.91
CA ALA A 225 -7.43 0.95 -14.51
C ALA A 225 -6.64 1.98 -13.71
N HIS A 226 -7.29 2.99 -13.13
CA HIS A 226 -6.63 3.95 -12.23
C HIS A 226 -6.17 3.28 -10.93
N THR A 227 -7.02 2.43 -10.33
CA THR A 227 -6.68 1.70 -9.08
C THR A 227 -5.47 0.80 -9.28
N VAL A 228 -5.42 0.01 -10.36
CA VAL A 228 -4.28 -0.88 -10.63
C VAL A 228 -3.02 -0.09 -10.95
N LEU A 229 -3.12 1.05 -11.65
CA LEU A 229 -1.97 1.91 -11.92
C LEU A 229 -1.36 2.46 -10.64
N LEU A 230 -2.19 2.97 -9.71
CA LEU A 230 -1.72 3.46 -8.42
C LEU A 230 -1.07 2.36 -7.60
N ASN A 231 -1.66 1.17 -7.57
CA ASN A 231 -1.09 0.02 -6.87
C ASN A 231 0.27 -0.39 -7.45
N ALA A 232 0.36 -0.54 -8.78
CA ALA A 232 1.59 -0.94 -9.45
C ALA A 232 2.75 0.05 -9.20
N ARG A 233 2.46 1.35 -9.08
CA ARG A 233 3.46 2.38 -8.74
C ARG A 233 4.09 2.17 -7.36
N LEU A 234 3.37 1.55 -6.45
CA LEU A 234 3.79 1.35 -5.07
C LEU A 234 4.55 0.05 -4.86
N LEU A 235 4.29 -0.98 -5.69
CA LEU A 235 4.90 -2.31 -5.51
C LEU A 235 6.43 -2.31 -5.40
N PRO A 236 7.19 -1.51 -6.18
CA PRO A 236 8.65 -1.46 -6.03
C PRO A 236 9.13 -0.64 -4.81
N VAL A 237 8.23 0.09 -4.14
CA VAL A 237 8.56 1.03 -3.04
C VAL A 237 8.27 0.41 -1.68
N ILE A 238 7.39 -0.59 -1.64
CA ILE A 238 6.95 -1.31 -0.44
C ILE A 238 7.61 -2.68 -0.36
#